data_c059ce8f2b51a29bbf8842771a61a99b
#
_entry.id   c059ce8f2b51a29bbf8842771a61a99b
#
_cell.length_a   1.000
_cell.length_b   1.000
_cell.length_c   1.000
_cell.angle_alpha   90.00
_cell.angle_beta   90.00
_cell.angle_gamma   90.00
#
_symmetry.space_group_name_H-M   'P 1'
#
loop_
_entity.id
_entity.type
_entity.pdbx_description
1 polymer ?
#
loop_
_entity_poly.entity_id
_entity_poly.type
_entity_poly.pdbx_seq_one_letter_code
_entity_poly.pdbx_strand_id
1 'polypeptide(L)'
;YLREILAPIELENKDFVLSIIGQIYQANEKAHKLSDLAIHGNQSLKQSGVNSVYDFIRQYIDEGLTMQGLKYDLVPSNEAFNCKFDASSIGVIIDNIASNSIKAGATVLQIKMSETAKYVEIVFSDNGIGLDESIDPSTLFEWGFSSNVKKKGFGIGLYHIKQLIDEMKGSVNIDTSYHDGFRLVVRLKK
;
A
#
# COMPACT_ATOMS: atom_id res chain seq x y z
N TYR A 1 -29.62 3.13 11.65
CA TYR A 1 -28.84 2.66 12.82
C TYR A 1 -27.52 3.45 12.94
N LEU A 2 -26.62 3.45 11.95
CA LEU A 2 -25.37 4.24 11.96
C LEU A 2 -25.63 5.76 11.99
N ARG A 3 -26.66 6.25 11.31
CA ARG A 3 -27.05 7.67 11.32
C ARG A 3 -27.56 8.14 12.69
N GLU A 4 -28.21 7.29 13.44
CA GLU A 4 -28.72 7.60 14.78
C GLU A 4 -27.60 7.65 15.82
N ILE A 5 -26.59 6.76 15.70
CA ILE A 5 -25.41 6.77 16.58
C ILE A 5 -24.51 8.00 16.31
N LEU A 6 -24.43 8.47 15.08
CA LEU A 6 -23.60 9.60 14.68
C LEU A 6 -24.30 10.97 14.84
N ALA A 7 -25.61 10.99 15.12
CA ALA A 7 -26.37 12.23 15.28
C ALA A 7 -25.83 13.20 16.36
N PRO A 8 -25.29 12.74 17.49
CA PRO A 8 -24.72 13.61 18.52
C PRO A 8 -23.27 14.04 18.29
N ILE A 9 -22.61 13.59 17.21
CA ILE A 9 -21.20 13.93 16.94
C ILE A 9 -21.16 15.30 16.23
N GLU A 10 -20.33 16.23 16.72
CA GLU A 10 -20.12 17.53 16.07
C GLU A 10 -19.75 17.39 14.59
N LEU A 11 -20.24 18.33 13.75
CA LEU A 11 -20.15 18.22 12.27
C LEU A 11 -18.71 17.99 11.76
N GLU A 12 -17.70 18.59 12.40
CA GLU A 12 -16.30 18.39 12.01
C GLU A 12 -15.79 16.95 12.23
N ASN A 13 -16.30 16.27 13.27
CA ASN A 13 -15.92 14.89 13.57
C ASN A 13 -16.74 13.86 12.79
N LYS A 14 -17.91 14.22 12.29
CA LYS A 14 -18.82 13.30 11.60
C LYS A 14 -18.27 12.81 10.27
N ASP A 15 -17.75 13.70 9.46
CA ASP A 15 -17.13 13.34 8.17
C ASP A 15 -15.86 12.48 8.39
N PHE A 16 -15.12 12.76 9.44
CA PHE A 16 -13.97 11.95 9.85
C PHE A 16 -14.39 10.53 10.24
N VAL A 17 -15.40 10.39 11.12
CA VAL A 17 -15.89 9.08 11.56
C VAL A 17 -16.51 8.30 10.40
N LEU A 18 -17.27 8.93 9.53
CA LEU A 18 -17.84 8.30 8.33
C LEU A 18 -16.75 7.83 7.36
N SER A 19 -15.67 8.61 7.21
CA SER A 19 -14.53 8.21 6.39
C SER A 19 -13.81 7.00 6.96
N ILE A 20 -13.59 6.96 8.28
CA ILE A 20 -12.98 5.79 8.96
C ILE A 20 -13.88 4.56 8.82
N ILE A 21 -15.18 4.69 9.03
CA ILE A 21 -16.14 3.58 8.86
C ILE A 21 -16.09 3.07 7.41
N GLY A 22 -16.02 3.96 6.43
CA GLY A 22 -15.89 3.60 5.01
C GLY A 22 -14.58 2.83 4.73
N GLN A 23 -13.47 3.26 5.32
CA GLN A 23 -12.18 2.58 5.20
C GLN A 23 -12.19 1.19 5.87
N ILE A 24 -12.79 1.08 7.07
CA ILE A 24 -12.96 -0.20 7.76
C ILE A 24 -13.81 -1.16 6.92
N TYR A 25 -14.89 -0.68 6.31
CA TYR A 25 -15.75 -1.51 5.46
C TYR A 25 -15.00 -2.01 4.23
N GLN A 26 -14.26 -1.13 3.54
CA GLN A 26 -13.43 -1.50 2.38
C GLN A 26 -12.31 -2.47 2.77
N ALA A 27 -11.65 -2.25 3.90
CA ALA A 27 -10.61 -3.15 4.42
C ALA A 27 -11.19 -4.53 4.72
N ASN A 28 -12.39 -4.61 5.30
CA ASN A 28 -13.06 -5.86 5.61
C ASN A 28 -13.47 -6.63 4.33
N GLU A 29 -14.02 -5.95 3.32
CA GLU A 29 -14.32 -6.57 2.02
C GLU A 29 -13.06 -7.12 1.34
N LYS A 30 -11.94 -6.37 1.41
CA LYS A 30 -10.66 -6.83 0.87
C LYS A 30 -10.08 -8.00 1.65
N ALA A 31 -10.18 -7.99 2.98
CA ALA A 31 -9.76 -9.11 3.81
C ALA A 31 -10.51 -10.40 3.44
N HIS A 32 -11.80 -10.33 3.15
CA HIS A 32 -12.58 -11.47 2.65
C HIS A 32 -12.05 -11.95 1.29
N LYS A 33 -11.83 -11.05 0.33
CA LYS A 33 -11.29 -11.40 -1.00
C LYS A 33 -9.88 -11.99 -0.91
N LEU A 34 -9.02 -11.43 -0.05
CA LEU A 34 -7.67 -11.96 0.20
C LEU A 34 -7.71 -13.32 0.90
N SER A 35 -8.67 -13.53 1.81
CA SER A 35 -8.89 -14.84 2.43
C SER A 35 -9.33 -15.87 1.39
N ASP A 36 -10.22 -15.52 0.47
CA ASP A 36 -10.64 -16.37 -0.62
C ASP A 36 -9.50 -16.71 -1.57
N LEU A 37 -8.64 -15.74 -1.90
CA LEU A 37 -7.40 -15.96 -2.64
C LEU A 37 -6.45 -16.90 -1.89
N ALA A 38 -6.26 -16.70 -0.59
CA ALA A 38 -5.42 -17.56 0.24
C ALA A 38 -5.98 -18.98 0.34
N ILE A 39 -7.30 -19.17 0.30
CA ILE A 39 -7.94 -20.48 0.41
C ILE A 39 -8.01 -21.18 -0.95
N HIS A 40 -8.33 -20.48 -2.04
CA HIS A 40 -8.57 -21.06 -3.36
C HIS A 40 -7.39 -20.91 -4.32
N GLY A 41 -6.61 -19.82 -4.26
CA GLY A 41 -5.37 -19.61 -5.05
C GLY A 41 -4.19 -20.47 -4.58
N ASN A 42 -4.28 -21.00 -3.38
CA ASN A 42 -3.15 -21.60 -2.65
C ASN A 42 -2.87 -23.08 -2.95
N GLN A 43 -3.54 -23.71 -3.89
CA GLN A 43 -3.14 -25.10 -4.25
C GLN A 43 -1.76 -25.11 -4.95
N SER A 44 -1.42 -24.08 -5.72
CA SER A 44 -0.09 -23.98 -6.36
C SER A 44 0.99 -23.40 -5.42
N LEU A 45 0.64 -22.45 -4.53
CA LEU A 45 1.60 -21.81 -3.61
C LEU A 45 1.86 -22.66 -2.36
N LYS A 46 0.88 -23.42 -1.86
CA LYS A 46 1.06 -24.34 -0.71
C LYS A 46 1.93 -25.55 -1.01
N GLN A 47 2.05 -25.98 -2.28
CA GLN A 47 2.90 -27.12 -2.62
C GLN A 47 4.40 -26.79 -2.64
N SER A 48 4.80 -25.53 -2.74
CA SER A 48 6.22 -25.14 -2.82
C SER A 48 6.84 -24.68 -1.50
N GLY A 49 6.05 -24.39 -0.47
CA GLY A 49 6.57 -23.98 0.85
C GLY A 49 7.32 -22.63 0.86
N VAL A 50 7.35 -21.94 -0.26
CA VAL A 50 8.09 -20.68 -0.45
C VAL A 50 7.14 -19.63 -1.02
N ASN A 51 6.99 -18.52 -0.31
CA ASN A 51 6.07 -17.46 -0.71
C ASN A 51 6.79 -16.47 -1.64
N SER A 52 6.53 -16.56 -2.94
CA SER A 52 6.93 -15.55 -3.91
C SER A 52 6.08 -14.29 -3.72
N VAL A 53 6.67 -13.21 -3.25
CA VAL A 53 5.98 -11.93 -3.13
C VAL A 53 5.65 -11.33 -4.50
N TYR A 54 6.46 -11.63 -5.52
CA TYR A 54 6.19 -11.24 -6.90
C TYR A 54 4.91 -11.89 -7.44
N ASP A 55 4.77 -13.21 -7.27
CA ASP A 55 3.59 -13.92 -7.75
C ASP A 55 2.33 -13.47 -7.02
N PHE A 56 2.44 -13.18 -5.73
CA PHE A 56 1.32 -12.59 -4.98
C PHE A 56 0.91 -11.24 -5.56
N ILE A 57 1.87 -10.31 -5.77
CA ILE A 57 1.56 -8.97 -6.30
C ILE A 57 0.99 -9.07 -7.72
N ARG A 58 1.55 -9.94 -8.58
CA ARG A 58 1.01 -10.20 -9.91
C ARG A 58 -0.44 -10.66 -9.85
N GLN A 59 -0.73 -11.67 -9.03
CA GLN A 59 -2.09 -12.18 -8.87
C GLN A 59 -3.03 -11.09 -8.32
N TYR A 60 -2.59 -10.30 -7.34
CA TYR A 60 -3.34 -9.19 -6.78
C TYR A 60 -3.76 -8.17 -7.85
N ILE A 61 -2.88 -7.89 -8.80
CA ILE A 61 -3.16 -6.99 -9.93
C ILE A 61 -4.09 -7.66 -10.95
N ASP A 62 -3.79 -8.90 -11.35
CA ASP A 62 -4.51 -9.63 -12.40
C ASP A 62 -5.97 -9.92 -12.01
N GLU A 63 -6.25 -10.19 -10.73
CA GLU A 63 -7.60 -10.41 -10.23
C GLU A 63 -8.39 -9.12 -9.97
N GLY A 64 -7.82 -7.95 -10.31
CA GLY A 64 -8.50 -6.67 -10.20
C GLY A 64 -8.77 -6.24 -8.75
N LEU A 65 -7.97 -6.71 -7.79
CA LEU A 65 -8.06 -6.29 -6.38
C LEU A 65 -7.52 -4.87 -6.16
N THR A 66 -6.91 -4.30 -7.19
CA THR A 66 -6.31 -2.96 -7.21
C THR A 66 -7.35 -1.85 -7.30
N MET A 67 -6.96 -0.64 -6.94
CA MET A 67 -7.83 0.54 -7.01
C MET A 67 -8.07 0.97 -8.46
N GLN A 68 -9.31 1.37 -8.79
CA GLN A 68 -9.65 1.91 -10.09
C GLN A 68 -9.06 3.31 -10.30
N GLY A 69 -8.81 3.65 -11.57
CA GLY A 69 -8.30 4.98 -11.94
C GLY A 69 -6.78 5.09 -11.97
N LEU A 70 -6.05 4.00 -11.71
CA LEU A 70 -4.60 3.92 -11.78
C LEU A 70 -4.20 2.69 -12.60
N LYS A 71 -3.27 2.87 -13.54
CA LYS A 71 -2.65 1.75 -14.26
C LYS A 71 -1.52 1.18 -13.41
N TYR A 72 -1.53 -0.13 -13.18
CA TYR A 72 -0.43 -0.82 -12.51
C TYR A 72 0.52 -1.39 -13.55
N ASP A 73 1.81 -1.12 -13.39
CA ASP A 73 2.90 -1.57 -14.26
C ASP A 73 3.88 -2.41 -13.45
N LEU A 74 3.60 -3.72 -13.33
CA LEU A 74 4.50 -4.66 -12.68
C LEU A 74 5.60 -5.03 -13.67
N VAL A 75 6.84 -4.64 -13.38
CA VAL A 75 7.99 -4.95 -14.23
C VAL A 75 8.21 -6.46 -14.24
N PRO A 76 8.16 -7.11 -15.42
CA PRO A 76 8.31 -8.55 -15.54
C PRO A 76 9.65 -9.04 -14.97
N SER A 77 9.61 -10.17 -14.28
CA SER A 77 10.79 -10.85 -13.76
C SER A 77 10.62 -12.36 -13.82
N ASN A 78 11.72 -13.07 -14.05
CA ASN A 78 11.79 -14.52 -13.96
C ASN A 78 12.25 -14.99 -12.56
N GLU A 79 12.56 -14.06 -11.66
CA GLU A 79 12.98 -14.37 -10.30
C GLU A 79 11.78 -14.56 -9.38
N ALA A 80 11.89 -15.49 -8.44
CA ALA A 80 10.78 -15.82 -7.56
C ALA A 80 10.61 -14.83 -6.38
N PHE A 81 11.64 -14.03 -6.05
CA PHE A 81 11.63 -13.06 -4.92
C PHE A 81 11.05 -13.64 -3.63
N ASN A 82 11.66 -14.73 -3.17
CA ASN A 82 11.16 -15.45 -2.01
C ASN A 82 11.56 -14.76 -0.70
N CYS A 83 10.56 -14.43 0.10
CA CYS A 83 10.75 -13.86 1.45
C CYS A 83 9.54 -14.19 2.34
N LYS A 84 9.67 -13.93 3.64
CA LYS A 84 8.54 -14.00 4.56
C LYS A 84 7.73 -12.70 4.46
N PHE A 85 6.45 -12.81 4.13
CA PHE A 85 5.54 -11.67 4.10
C PHE A 85 4.13 -12.11 4.54
N ASP A 86 3.35 -11.14 4.97
CA ASP A 86 1.90 -11.30 5.15
C ASP A 86 1.17 -10.75 3.92
N ALA A 87 0.39 -11.60 3.27
CA ALA A 87 -0.33 -11.28 2.04
C ALA A 87 -1.32 -10.13 2.24
N SER A 88 -2.03 -10.12 3.38
CA SER A 88 -2.99 -9.06 3.71
C SER A 88 -2.29 -7.72 3.88
N SER A 89 -1.15 -7.72 4.59
CA SER A 89 -0.33 -6.52 4.77
C SER A 89 0.21 -5.96 3.46
N ILE A 90 0.69 -6.82 2.54
CA ILE A 90 1.15 -6.39 1.21
C ILE A 90 0.00 -5.78 0.41
N GLY A 91 -1.19 -6.37 0.43
CA GLY A 91 -2.38 -5.80 -0.21
C GLY A 91 -2.72 -4.41 0.33
N VAL A 92 -2.74 -4.23 1.66
CA VAL A 92 -3.00 -2.94 2.31
C VAL A 92 -1.91 -1.91 1.95
N ILE A 93 -0.65 -2.31 1.86
CA ILE A 93 0.46 -1.44 1.44
C ILE A 93 0.24 -0.94 0.01
N ILE A 94 -0.08 -1.84 -0.94
CA ILE A 94 -0.36 -1.49 -2.33
C ILE A 94 -1.50 -0.48 -2.40
N ASP A 95 -2.58 -0.69 -1.64
CA ASP A 95 -3.74 0.21 -1.64
C ASP A 95 -3.45 1.58 -1.06
N ASN A 96 -2.69 1.66 0.03
CA ASN A 96 -2.29 2.94 0.60
C ASN A 96 -1.41 3.74 -0.38
N ILE A 97 -0.47 3.06 -1.06
CA ILE A 97 0.37 3.69 -2.08
C ILE A 97 -0.51 4.16 -3.24
N ALA A 98 -1.36 3.30 -3.78
CA ALA A 98 -2.26 3.62 -4.90
C ALA A 98 -3.19 4.80 -4.58
N SER A 99 -3.78 4.82 -3.37
CA SER A 99 -4.61 5.94 -2.91
C SER A 99 -3.84 7.25 -2.86
N ASN A 100 -2.59 7.22 -2.41
CA ASN A 100 -1.74 8.40 -2.37
C ASN A 100 -1.35 8.85 -3.78
N SER A 101 -1.01 7.93 -4.68
CA SER A 101 -0.70 8.20 -6.08
C SER A 101 -1.86 8.85 -6.81
N ILE A 102 -3.09 8.33 -6.64
CA ILE A 102 -4.32 8.92 -7.22
C ILE A 102 -4.54 10.35 -6.69
N LYS A 103 -4.37 10.59 -5.39
CA LYS A 103 -4.48 11.93 -4.79
C LYS A 103 -3.41 12.88 -5.30
N ALA A 104 -2.23 12.37 -5.66
CA ALA A 104 -1.15 13.11 -6.29
C ALA A 104 -1.36 13.34 -7.80
N GLY A 105 -2.46 12.85 -8.38
CA GLY A 105 -2.78 12.98 -9.80
C GLY A 105 -2.01 12.02 -10.69
N ALA A 106 -1.43 10.96 -10.13
CA ALA A 106 -0.76 9.92 -10.91
C ALA A 106 -1.75 9.13 -11.75
N THR A 107 -1.28 8.64 -12.88
CA THR A 107 -2.02 7.74 -13.78
C THR A 107 -1.40 6.36 -13.87
N VAL A 108 -0.13 6.23 -13.45
CA VAL A 108 0.63 4.98 -13.46
C VAL A 108 1.30 4.77 -12.10
N LEU A 109 1.22 3.55 -11.59
CA LEU A 109 2.03 3.05 -10.48
C LEU A 109 2.88 1.89 -10.99
N GLN A 110 4.18 2.11 -11.12
CA GLN A 110 5.14 1.09 -11.47
C GLN A 110 5.63 0.36 -10.22
N ILE A 111 5.72 -0.96 -10.32
CA ILE A 111 6.24 -1.84 -9.27
C ILE A 111 7.42 -2.62 -9.84
N LYS A 112 8.60 -2.40 -9.28
CA LYS A 112 9.83 -3.09 -9.68
C LYS A 112 10.40 -3.85 -8.49
N MET A 113 10.90 -5.05 -8.74
CA MET A 113 11.55 -5.85 -7.71
C MET A 113 12.99 -6.15 -8.05
N SER A 114 13.79 -6.24 -7.01
CA SER A 114 15.16 -6.75 -7.04
C SER A 114 15.46 -7.50 -5.76
N GLU A 115 16.52 -8.28 -5.75
CA GLU A 115 16.93 -8.97 -4.54
C GLU A 115 18.44 -8.91 -4.28
N THR A 116 18.76 -9.02 -3.02
CA THR A 116 20.13 -9.20 -2.51
C THR A 116 20.21 -10.51 -1.74
N ALA A 117 21.39 -10.85 -1.22
CA ALA A 117 21.53 -12.02 -0.36
C ALA A 117 20.65 -11.97 0.91
N LYS A 118 20.24 -10.79 1.37
CA LYS A 118 19.53 -10.58 2.65
C LYS A 118 18.09 -10.11 2.50
N TYR A 119 17.75 -9.44 1.40
CA TYR A 119 16.49 -8.72 1.24
C TYR A 119 15.92 -8.91 -0.17
N VAL A 120 14.60 -8.95 -0.24
CA VAL A 120 13.82 -8.61 -1.44
C VAL A 120 13.48 -7.13 -1.33
N GLU A 121 13.79 -6.36 -2.36
CA GLU A 121 13.46 -4.95 -2.48
C GLU A 121 12.31 -4.77 -3.46
N ILE A 122 11.29 -4.03 -3.03
CA ILE A 122 10.11 -3.68 -3.83
C ILE A 122 10.10 -2.16 -3.94
N VAL A 123 10.19 -1.66 -5.16
CA VAL A 123 10.18 -0.24 -5.48
C VAL A 123 8.84 0.11 -6.12
N PHE A 124 8.09 0.98 -5.47
CA PHE A 124 6.86 1.58 -5.98
C PHE A 124 7.16 2.99 -6.46
N SER A 125 6.88 3.28 -7.74
CA SER A 125 7.11 4.60 -8.34
C SER A 125 5.86 5.06 -9.07
N ASP A 126 5.37 6.24 -8.75
CA ASP A 126 4.26 6.86 -9.47
C ASP A 126 4.73 8.04 -10.32
N ASN A 127 3.86 8.51 -11.21
CA ASN A 127 4.08 9.67 -12.06
C ASN A 127 3.25 10.88 -11.64
N GLY A 128 2.94 11.00 -10.34
CA GLY A 128 2.21 12.13 -9.77
C GLY A 128 3.10 13.36 -9.54
N ILE A 129 2.57 14.34 -8.79
CA ILE A 129 3.28 15.60 -8.50
C ILE A 129 4.55 15.43 -7.65
N GLY A 130 4.81 14.23 -7.11
CA GLY A 130 5.97 13.96 -6.27
C GLY A 130 5.89 14.58 -4.88
N LEU A 131 7.05 14.63 -4.21
CA LEU A 131 7.22 15.21 -2.89
C LEU A 131 7.74 16.64 -3.03
N ASP A 132 7.18 17.58 -2.25
CA ASP A 132 7.70 18.93 -2.11
C ASP A 132 9.07 18.88 -1.42
N GLU A 133 10.08 19.50 -2.02
CA GLU A 133 11.47 19.51 -1.54
C GLU A 133 11.63 20.14 -0.14
N SER A 134 10.66 20.96 0.29
CA SER A 134 10.66 21.57 1.63
C SER A 134 10.27 20.61 2.75
N ILE A 135 9.74 19.42 2.42
CA ILE A 135 9.25 18.45 3.39
C ILE A 135 10.36 17.47 3.74
N ASP A 136 10.65 17.33 5.03
CA ASP A 136 11.52 16.26 5.51
C ASP A 136 10.84 14.89 5.29
N PRO A 137 11.43 14.01 4.46
CA PRO A 137 10.84 12.70 4.16
C PRO A 137 10.57 11.83 5.39
N SER A 138 11.32 12.02 6.48
CA SER A 138 11.15 11.26 7.71
C SER A 138 9.80 11.55 8.38
N THR A 139 9.31 12.78 8.29
CA THR A 139 8.04 13.21 8.89
C THR A 139 6.81 12.60 8.21
N LEU A 140 6.95 12.15 6.96
CA LEU A 140 5.85 11.54 6.20
C LEU A 140 5.35 10.23 6.80
N PHE A 141 6.16 9.58 7.64
CA PHE A 141 5.78 8.37 8.36
C PHE A 141 5.22 8.64 9.76
N GLU A 142 5.08 9.90 10.16
CA GLU A 142 4.46 10.27 11.44
C GLU A 142 2.94 10.22 11.35
N TRP A 143 2.31 9.89 12.49
CA TRP A 143 0.86 9.85 12.57
C TRP A 143 0.23 11.22 12.29
N GLY A 144 -0.74 11.26 11.38
CA GLY A 144 -1.50 12.47 11.09
C GLY A 144 -0.76 13.49 10.22
N PHE A 145 0.47 13.21 9.78
CA PHE A 145 1.18 14.11 8.88
C PHE A 145 0.56 14.08 7.48
N SER A 146 0.13 15.25 6.99
CA SER A 146 -0.36 15.43 5.63
C SER A 146 0.28 16.68 5.02
N SER A 147 1.00 16.53 3.93
CA SER A 147 1.62 17.64 3.20
C SER A 147 0.61 18.61 2.59
N ASN A 148 -0.66 18.24 2.53
CA ASN A 148 -1.71 19.05 1.90
C ASN A 148 -2.96 19.15 2.77
N VAL A 149 -2.98 20.15 3.64
CA VAL A 149 -4.10 20.45 4.57
C VAL A 149 -5.44 20.67 3.84
N LYS A 150 -5.41 21.03 2.55
CA LYS A 150 -6.60 21.28 1.74
C LYS A 150 -7.14 20.05 0.99
N LYS A 151 -6.33 19.00 0.81
CA LYS A 151 -6.78 17.75 0.18
C LYS A 151 -7.07 16.73 1.28
N LYS A 152 -8.31 16.24 1.34
CA LYS A 152 -8.83 15.26 2.30
C LYS A 152 -7.97 13.99 2.41
N GLY A 153 -6.93 14.04 3.22
CA GLY A 153 -6.10 12.90 3.59
C GLY A 153 -5.75 13.02 5.06
N PHE A 154 -5.93 11.95 5.83
CA PHE A 154 -5.74 11.95 7.29
C PHE A 154 -4.27 11.76 7.72
N GLY A 155 -3.32 11.71 6.77
CA GLY A 155 -1.91 11.47 7.09
C GLY A 155 -1.63 10.09 7.73
N ILE A 156 -2.51 9.10 7.50
CA ILE A 156 -2.40 7.78 8.15
C ILE A 156 -1.75 6.75 7.22
N GLY A 157 -1.82 6.94 5.89
CA GLY A 157 -1.44 5.92 4.92
C GLY A 157 0.04 5.50 5.00
N LEU A 158 0.96 6.45 4.98
CA LEU A 158 2.40 6.15 5.08
C LEU A 158 2.80 5.67 6.49
N TYR A 159 2.20 6.23 7.53
CA TYR A 159 2.36 5.72 8.89
C TYR A 159 1.95 4.24 8.98
N HIS A 160 0.79 3.87 8.42
CA HIS A 160 0.30 2.48 8.42
C HIS A 160 1.22 1.56 7.61
N ILE A 161 1.71 1.99 6.44
CA ILE A 161 2.71 1.25 5.68
C ILE A 161 3.94 0.96 6.55
N LYS A 162 4.44 1.97 7.26
CA LYS A 162 5.61 1.82 8.14
C LYS A 162 5.35 0.77 9.23
N GLN A 163 4.18 0.80 9.87
CA GLN A 163 3.80 -0.17 10.91
C GLN A 163 3.79 -1.61 10.37
N LEU A 164 3.11 -1.83 9.21
CA LEU A 164 3.03 -3.16 8.60
C LEU A 164 4.40 -3.71 8.18
N ILE A 165 5.27 -2.84 7.65
CA ILE A 165 6.63 -3.22 7.27
C ILE A 165 7.50 -3.54 8.49
N ASP A 166 7.37 -2.77 9.57
CA ASP A 166 8.09 -3.01 10.84
C ASP A 166 7.64 -4.35 11.47
N GLU A 167 6.35 -4.68 11.45
CA GLU A 167 5.82 -5.99 11.90
C GLU A 167 6.42 -7.15 11.10
N MET A 168 6.63 -6.98 9.80
CA MET A 168 7.33 -7.93 8.93
C MET A 168 8.87 -7.88 9.09
N LYS A 169 9.39 -7.07 10.03
CA LYS A 169 10.83 -6.86 10.27
C LYS A 169 11.58 -6.37 9.03
N GLY A 170 10.89 -5.66 8.17
CA GLY A 170 11.41 -5.01 6.96
C GLY A 170 11.89 -3.58 7.23
N SER A 171 12.08 -2.83 6.15
CA SER A 171 12.30 -1.39 6.21
C SER A 171 11.61 -0.69 5.03
N VAL A 172 11.21 0.57 5.23
CA VAL A 172 10.62 1.41 4.20
C VAL A 172 11.31 2.77 4.18
N ASN A 173 11.59 3.27 2.98
CA ASN A 173 12.21 4.57 2.77
C ASN A 173 11.62 5.26 1.55
N ILE A 174 11.71 6.58 1.52
CA ILE A 174 11.37 7.39 0.35
C ILE A 174 12.65 7.68 -0.42
N ASP A 175 12.63 7.46 -1.74
CA ASP A 175 13.73 7.83 -2.62
C ASP A 175 13.55 9.28 -3.12
N THR A 176 14.21 10.21 -2.47
CA THR A 176 14.17 11.63 -2.79
C THR A 176 14.95 12.00 -4.05
N SER A 177 15.74 11.09 -4.61
CA SER A 177 16.44 11.30 -5.89
C SER A 177 15.54 11.09 -7.11
N TYR A 178 14.32 10.59 -6.91
CA TYR A 178 13.33 10.40 -7.96
C TYR A 178 12.49 11.67 -8.13
N HIS A 179 12.55 12.28 -9.32
CA HIS A 179 11.88 13.56 -9.59
C HIS A 179 10.69 13.47 -10.55
N ASP A 180 10.39 12.28 -11.11
CA ASP A 180 9.26 12.08 -12.03
C ASP A 180 7.94 11.76 -11.31
N GLY A 181 7.90 11.89 -9.97
CA GLY A 181 6.77 11.57 -9.12
C GLY A 181 7.20 11.19 -7.70
N PHE A 182 6.47 10.28 -7.05
CA PHE A 182 6.82 9.77 -5.73
C PHE A 182 7.37 8.34 -5.82
N ARG A 183 8.43 8.06 -5.05
CA ARG A 183 9.02 6.72 -5.00
C ARG A 183 9.21 6.22 -3.58
N LEU A 184 8.66 5.04 -3.31
CA LEU A 184 8.77 4.33 -2.05
C LEU A 184 9.56 3.03 -2.25
N VAL A 185 10.53 2.78 -1.37
CA VAL A 185 11.38 1.58 -1.38
C VAL A 185 11.10 0.76 -0.15
N VAL A 186 10.60 -0.45 -0.34
CA VAL A 186 10.32 -1.43 0.72
C VAL A 186 11.33 -2.56 0.65
N ARG A 187 11.89 -2.97 1.80
CA ARG A 187 12.79 -4.12 1.90
C ARG A 187 12.24 -5.14 2.89
N LEU A 188 12.05 -6.36 2.42
CA LEU A 188 11.63 -7.51 3.22
C LEU A 188 12.79 -8.47 3.40
N LYS A 189 12.94 -9.04 4.59
CA LYS A 189 14.01 -10.02 4.85
C LYS A 189 13.70 -11.36 4.18
N LYS A 190 14.73 -11.96 3.63
CA LYS A 190 14.71 -13.33 3.12
C LYS A 190 14.70 -14.37 4.23
#